data_5b4f53bb65e1bbba81e8290abdee6748
#
_entry.id   5b4f53bb65e1bbba81e8290abdee6748
#
_cell.length_a   1.000
_cell.length_b   1.000
_cell.length_c   1.000
_cell.angle_alpha   90.00
_cell.angle_beta   90.00
_cell.angle_gamma   90.00
#
_symmetry.space_group_name_H-M   'P 1'
#
loop_
_entity.id
_entity.type
_entity.pdbx_description
1 polymer ?
#
loop_
_entity_poly.entity_id
_entity_poly.type
_entity_poly.pdbx_seq_one_letter_code
_entity_poly.pdbx_strand_id
1 'polypeptide(L)'
;MSRGYELDERDDQGGQAPEASQPTGGPRQIEGRVSGGGGSPRNRQRQRSTDSDDRFPDTRATGRREVRALGRRYELSVRERDALRDIGRFRTIATDDLLKHRYGGMASSMRQELTRLQQLGLLKRRSISVGKHRDTLTVVALTEQGAGLVRQDEQLPEDQAVYAGFVKPAEVPHDAAIYAMYRAEAAQIEGRGAKVRRVVLDYELKKDIYSRLGRNRDAGALEHARRQKELAAEHHLPIVDGKIALPDLRIEYETPEGDLERVDLELATEHYHRGHMESKARAGFKLYGFVSTSRGRRAQWEGRELTASVLSL
;
A
#
# COMPACT_ATOMS: atom_id res chain seq x y z
N MET A 1 -30.29 9.71 -25.50
CA MET A 1 -30.04 11.01 -24.86
C MET A 1 -28.70 10.89 -24.14
N SER A 2 -27.68 11.42 -24.79
CA SER A 2 -26.28 11.37 -24.35
C SER A 2 -26.03 12.48 -23.33
N ARG A 3 -25.52 12.18 -22.15
CA ARG A 3 -24.90 13.18 -21.29
C ARG A 3 -23.40 12.93 -21.26
N GLY A 4 -22.68 13.79 -21.99
CA GLY A 4 -21.24 13.88 -21.98
C GLY A 4 -20.76 14.42 -20.63
N TYR A 5 -19.65 13.89 -20.15
CA TYR A 5 -18.90 14.50 -19.05
C TYR A 5 -17.97 15.54 -19.67
N GLU A 6 -18.32 16.80 -19.51
CA GLU A 6 -17.44 17.93 -19.76
C GLU A 6 -16.39 18.01 -18.65
N LEU A 7 -15.14 18.06 -19.07
CA LEU A 7 -13.99 18.42 -18.23
C LEU A 7 -13.99 19.96 -18.11
N ASP A 8 -14.23 20.45 -16.93
CA ASP A 8 -14.14 21.88 -16.59
C ASP A 8 -12.68 22.24 -16.30
N GLU A 9 -12.03 22.81 -17.31
CA GLU A 9 -10.74 23.51 -17.17
C GLU A 9 -11.02 24.89 -16.59
N ARG A 10 -10.61 25.15 -15.35
CA ARG A 10 -10.55 26.51 -14.79
C ARG A 10 -9.14 26.92 -14.46
N ASP A 11 -8.81 27.97 -15.13
CA ASP A 11 -7.60 28.78 -15.12
C ASP A 11 -7.03 29.11 -13.73
N ASP A 12 -5.72 29.00 -13.70
CA ASP A 12 -4.79 29.49 -12.71
C ASP A 12 -4.68 31.05 -12.86
N GLN A 13 -5.10 31.80 -11.86
CA GLN A 13 -4.75 33.20 -11.73
C GLN A 13 -4.17 33.51 -10.36
N GLY A 14 -2.95 34.03 -10.42
CA GLY A 14 -2.05 34.37 -9.36
C GLY A 14 -2.62 35.28 -8.26
N GLY A 15 -2.21 35.01 -7.04
CA GLY A 15 -2.41 35.82 -5.86
C GLY A 15 -1.12 35.96 -5.09
N GLN A 16 -0.66 37.21 -5.03
CA GLN A 16 0.53 37.70 -4.36
C GLN A 16 0.58 37.36 -2.86
N ALA A 17 1.79 37.06 -2.39
CA ALA A 17 2.13 36.91 -0.97
C ALA A 17 2.16 38.30 -0.26
N PRO A 18 1.76 38.38 1.02
CA PRO A 18 2.13 39.52 1.87
C PRO A 18 3.37 39.20 2.72
N GLU A 19 4.16 40.26 2.86
CA GLU A 19 5.42 40.35 3.57
C GLU A 19 5.38 39.99 5.06
N ALA A 20 6.53 39.45 5.50
CA ALA A 20 6.82 39.09 6.87
C ALA A 20 7.10 40.34 7.74
N SER A 21 6.47 40.40 8.90
CA SER A 21 6.86 41.28 10.01
C SER A 21 7.57 40.48 11.07
N GLN A 22 8.79 40.85 11.39
CA GLN A 22 9.57 40.31 12.52
C GLN A 22 9.13 40.99 13.83
N PRO A 23 9.23 40.30 14.96
CA PRO A 23 9.46 40.95 16.23
C PRO A 23 10.80 40.55 16.87
N THR A 24 11.53 41.56 17.20
CA THR A 24 12.70 41.61 18.07
C THR A 24 12.32 41.35 19.52
N GLY A 25 13.16 40.63 20.27
CA GLY A 25 13.05 40.51 21.73
C GLY A 25 14.17 39.63 22.32
N GLY A 26 15.12 40.29 22.93
CA GLY A 26 16.37 39.74 23.47
C GLY A 26 16.26 38.95 24.79
N PRO A 27 17.41 38.54 25.36
CA PRO A 27 17.52 37.43 26.27
C PRO A 27 17.32 37.78 27.76
N ARG A 28 16.75 36.86 28.52
CA ARG A 28 16.80 36.90 29.99
C ARG A 28 17.60 35.69 30.51
N GLN A 29 18.75 36.03 31.10
CA GLN A 29 19.49 35.21 32.05
C GLN A 29 18.69 35.09 33.36
N ILE A 30 18.67 33.90 33.96
CA ILE A 30 18.48 33.73 35.41
C ILE A 30 19.46 32.65 35.90
N GLU A 31 20.31 33.08 36.76
CA GLU A 31 21.30 32.28 37.54
C GLU A 31 20.65 31.48 38.67
N GLY A 32 21.25 30.35 38.97
CA GLY A 32 21.50 30.00 40.38
C GLY A 32 20.67 28.94 41.04
N ARG A 33 21.15 27.72 41.31
CA ARG A 33 21.71 27.34 42.62
C ARG A 33 22.02 25.86 42.72
N VAL A 34 23.20 25.59 43.22
CA VAL A 34 23.80 24.30 43.60
C VAL A 34 23.27 23.84 44.96
N SER A 35 23.05 22.53 45.14
CA SER A 35 23.28 21.73 46.37
C SER A 35 22.84 20.30 46.05
N GLY A 36 23.60 19.24 46.07
CA GLY A 36 24.38 18.68 47.14
C GLY A 36 23.63 17.54 47.81
N GLY A 37 23.98 16.26 47.52
CA GLY A 37 23.38 15.14 48.26
C GLY A 37 23.74 13.76 47.70
N GLY A 38 24.74 13.10 48.28
CA GLY A 38 25.23 11.78 47.91
C GLY A 38 24.31 10.63 48.31
N GLY A 39 24.45 9.51 47.65
CA GLY A 39 23.74 8.25 47.96
C GLY A 39 24.30 7.10 47.13
N SER A 40 24.98 6.20 47.83
CA SER A 40 25.65 4.99 47.35
C SER A 40 24.86 4.02 46.49
N PRO A 41 25.53 3.15 45.73
CA PRO A 41 24.92 2.27 44.77
C PRO A 41 24.39 0.99 45.42
N ARG A 42 23.09 0.72 45.27
CA ARG A 42 22.49 -0.60 45.52
C ARG A 42 22.51 -1.43 44.25
N ASN A 43 23.39 -2.42 44.26
CA ASN A 43 23.45 -3.56 43.36
C ASN A 43 22.11 -4.29 43.32
N ARG A 44 21.35 -4.19 42.19
CA ARG A 44 20.22 -5.06 41.90
C ARG A 44 20.58 -5.92 40.70
N GLN A 45 20.98 -7.15 41.01
CA GLN A 45 20.99 -8.25 40.04
C GLN A 45 19.61 -8.36 39.40
N ARG A 46 19.49 -7.97 38.14
CA ARG A 46 18.34 -8.33 37.29
C ARG A 46 18.56 -9.74 36.77
N GLN A 47 17.80 -10.68 37.30
CA GLN A 47 17.55 -11.97 36.66
C GLN A 47 17.06 -11.74 35.24
N ARG A 48 17.83 -12.24 34.29
CA ARG A 48 17.45 -12.33 32.90
C ARG A 48 16.48 -13.51 32.78
N SER A 49 15.20 -13.23 32.60
CA SER A 49 14.26 -14.20 32.09
C SER A 49 14.55 -14.37 30.58
N THR A 50 15.04 -15.53 30.24
CA THR A 50 15.19 -16.04 28.89
C THR A 50 13.83 -16.61 28.47
N ASP A 51 13.00 -15.77 27.87
CA ASP A 51 11.91 -16.20 27.01
C ASP A 51 12.00 -15.38 25.72
N SER A 52 12.78 -15.91 24.81
CA SER A 52 12.93 -15.40 23.45
C SER A 52 11.89 -16.09 22.59
N ASP A 53 10.80 -15.43 22.37
CA ASP A 53 9.83 -15.80 21.32
C ASP A 53 10.45 -15.43 19.97
N ASP A 54 11.09 -16.43 19.34
CA ASP A 54 11.87 -16.33 18.09
C ASP A 54 10.93 -16.30 16.87
N ARG A 55 10.15 -15.22 16.73
CA ARG A 55 9.23 -15.02 15.58
C ARG A 55 9.68 -14.00 14.55
N PHE A 56 10.91 -13.49 14.63
CA PHE A 56 11.43 -12.58 13.63
C PHE A 56 12.58 -13.22 12.86
N PRO A 57 12.54 -13.21 11.51
CA PRO A 57 13.66 -13.74 10.73
C PRO A 57 14.94 -12.97 11.05
N ASP A 58 15.98 -13.72 11.24
CA ASP A 58 17.35 -13.38 11.64
C ASP A 58 17.83 -12.03 11.06
N THR A 59 18.20 -11.12 11.94
CA THR A 59 18.80 -9.80 11.65
C THR A 59 20.19 -9.88 11.00
N ARG A 60 20.68 -11.07 10.65
CA ARG A 60 22.05 -11.30 10.16
C ARG A 60 22.21 -11.32 8.63
N ALA A 61 21.18 -11.04 7.84
CA ALA A 61 21.33 -10.94 6.38
C ALA A 61 21.97 -9.60 5.96
N THR A 62 23.15 -9.28 6.45
CA THR A 62 23.93 -8.09 6.05
C THR A 62 24.64 -8.26 4.71
N GLY A 63 24.53 -9.42 4.08
CA GLY A 63 25.09 -9.69 2.75
C GLY A 63 24.42 -8.82 1.69
N ARG A 64 25.15 -7.81 1.19
CA ARG A 64 24.72 -7.05 0.03
C ARG A 64 25.06 -7.84 -1.23
N ARG A 65 24.14 -7.87 -2.19
CA ARG A 65 24.38 -8.43 -3.52
C ARG A 65 24.44 -7.32 -4.56
N GLU A 66 25.37 -7.47 -5.50
CA GLU A 66 25.38 -6.64 -6.70
C GLU A 66 24.18 -7.05 -7.58
N VAL A 67 23.37 -6.07 -7.95
CA VAL A 67 22.29 -6.20 -8.93
C VAL A 67 22.46 -5.12 -9.99
N ARG A 68 22.15 -5.45 -11.23
CA ARG A 68 22.27 -4.53 -12.37
C ARG A 68 20.89 -4.24 -12.92
N ALA A 69 20.60 -2.99 -13.17
CA ALA A 69 19.38 -2.60 -13.86
C ALA A 69 19.63 -1.32 -14.67
N LEU A 70 19.09 -1.27 -15.88
CA LEU A 70 19.16 -0.12 -16.80
C LEU A 70 20.59 0.45 -16.92
N GLY A 71 21.57 -0.45 -17.05
CA GLY A 71 23.00 -0.08 -17.23
C GLY A 71 23.72 0.38 -15.97
N ARG A 72 23.09 0.34 -14.79
CA ARG A 72 23.69 0.71 -13.50
C ARG A 72 23.85 -0.50 -12.58
N ARG A 73 24.83 -0.42 -11.69
CA ARG A 73 25.09 -1.41 -10.64
C ARG A 73 24.64 -0.88 -9.30
N TYR A 74 24.03 -1.74 -8.51
CA TYR A 74 23.56 -1.46 -7.17
C TYR A 74 23.98 -2.56 -6.21
N GLU A 75 24.43 -2.21 -5.04
CA GLU A 75 24.64 -3.14 -3.94
C GLU A 75 23.46 -3.04 -2.96
N LEU A 76 22.59 -4.04 -2.96
CA LEU A 76 21.37 -4.06 -2.15
C LEU A 76 21.36 -5.24 -1.19
N SER A 77 20.92 -4.99 0.04
CA SER A 77 20.63 -6.05 1.01
C SER A 77 19.37 -6.83 0.60
N VAL A 78 19.17 -8.00 1.20
CA VAL A 78 17.94 -8.79 1.00
C VAL A 78 16.72 -7.95 1.38
N ARG A 79 16.76 -7.27 2.53
CA ARG A 79 15.65 -6.46 3.03
C ARG A 79 15.34 -5.25 2.13
N GLU A 80 16.37 -4.59 1.58
CA GLU A 80 16.19 -3.51 0.60
C GLU A 80 15.51 -4.01 -0.67
N ARG A 81 15.88 -5.19 -1.18
CA ARG A 81 15.24 -5.81 -2.35
C ARG A 81 13.80 -6.21 -2.06
N ASP A 82 13.53 -6.79 -0.89
CA ASP A 82 12.18 -7.14 -0.46
C ASP A 82 11.28 -5.91 -0.35
N ALA A 83 11.80 -4.81 0.22
CA ALA A 83 11.07 -3.55 0.29
C ALA A 83 10.75 -2.99 -1.10
N LEU A 84 11.71 -3.04 -2.03
CA LEU A 84 11.48 -2.60 -3.42
C LEU A 84 10.43 -3.48 -4.12
N ARG A 85 10.45 -4.81 -3.91
CA ARG A 85 9.43 -5.73 -4.45
C ARG A 85 8.03 -5.41 -3.91
N ASP A 86 7.91 -5.20 -2.60
CA ASP A 86 6.62 -4.81 -2.03
C ASP A 86 6.14 -3.48 -2.63
N ILE A 87 6.99 -2.45 -2.66
CA ILE A 87 6.63 -1.14 -3.22
C ILE A 87 6.26 -1.26 -4.71
N GLY A 88 6.97 -2.13 -5.46
CA GLY A 88 6.73 -2.32 -6.89
C GLY A 88 5.40 -2.98 -7.22
N ARG A 89 4.92 -3.90 -6.37
CA ARG A 89 3.61 -4.57 -6.55
C ARG A 89 2.42 -3.67 -6.23
N PHE A 90 2.65 -2.63 -5.41
CA PHE A 90 1.61 -1.68 -4.99
C PHE A 90 2.02 -0.28 -5.42
N ARG A 91 1.25 0.38 -6.24
CA ARG A 91 1.53 1.72 -6.79
C ARG A 91 2.05 2.72 -5.75
N THR A 92 1.55 2.62 -4.52
CA THR A 92 1.91 3.50 -3.41
C THR A 92 1.73 2.77 -2.08
N ILE A 93 2.72 2.84 -1.18
CA ILE A 93 2.63 2.25 0.17
C ILE A 93 2.88 3.33 1.22
N ALA A 94 2.09 3.32 2.30
CA ALA A 94 2.35 4.14 3.47
C ALA A 94 3.61 3.69 4.22
N THR A 95 4.45 4.65 4.64
CA THR A 95 5.68 4.32 5.39
C THR A 95 5.39 3.61 6.72
N ASP A 96 4.26 3.91 7.34
CA ASP A 96 3.88 3.29 8.61
C ASP A 96 3.46 1.82 8.41
N ASP A 97 2.87 1.47 7.26
CA ASP A 97 2.57 0.08 6.92
C ASP A 97 3.84 -0.71 6.59
N LEU A 98 4.80 -0.10 5.89
CA LEU A 98 6.13 -0.70 5.72
C LEU A 98 6.82 -0.91 7.06
N LEU A 99 6.77 0.08 7.96
CA LEU A 99 7.34 -0.03 9.30
C LEU A 99 6.76 -1.21 10.06
N LYS A 100 5.43 -1.37 10.02
CA LYS A 100 4.72 -2.45 10.71
C LYS A 100 5.03 -3.82 10.10
N HIS A 101 4.86 -3.94 8.79
CA HIS A 101 4.79 -5.24 8.13
C HIS A 101 6.12 -5.72 7.53
N ARG A 102 7.02 -4.81 7.17
CA ARG A 102 8.33 -5.16 6.59
C ARG A 102 9.49 -4.97 7.56
N TYR A 103 9.40 -3.97 8.42
CA TYR A 103 10.49 -3.63 9.33
C TYR A 103 10.22 -4.03 10.78
N GLY A 104 9.09 -4.65 11.10
CA GLY A 104 8.76 -5.12 12.45
C GLY A 104 8.85 -4.02 13.52
N GLY A 105 8.53 -2.77 13.17
CA GLY A 105 8.61 -1.62 14.05
C GLY A 105 9.99 -0.97 14.16
N MET A 106 11.03 -1.47 13.47
CA MET A 106 12.40 -0.92 13.49
C MET A 106 12.52 0.38 12.70
N ALA A 107 12.04 1.49 13.26
CA ALA A 107 11.93 2.77 12.56
C ALA A 107 13.28 3.37 12.11
N SER A 108 14.37 3.16 12.86
CA SER A 108 15.71 3.62 12.49
C SER A 108 16.22 2.92 11.23
N SER A 109 16.13 1.59 11.20
CA SER A 109 16.54 0.77 10.05
C SER A 109 15.73 1.13 8.81
N MET A 110 14.39 1.22 8.93
CA MET A 110 13.55 1.64 7.81
C MET A 110 13.95 3.02 7.27
N ARG A 111 14.12 4.01 8.14
CA ARG A 111 14.50 5.37 7.69
C ARG A 111 15.83 5.38 6.97
N GLN A 112 16.83 4.66 7.49
CA GLN A 112 18.15 4.57 6.88
C GLN A 112 18.07 3.92 5.50
N GLU A 113 17.39 2.77 5.38
CA GLU A 113 17.26 2.04 4.12
C GLU A 113 16.45 2.81 3.08
N LEU A 114 15.30 3.38 3.45
CA LEU A 114 14.49 4.17 2.51
C LEU A 114 15.23 5.43 2.05
N THR A 115 16.01 6.10 2.94
CA THR A 115 16.83 7.25 2.54
C THR A 115 17.91 6.84 1.56
N ARG A 116 18.58 5.71 1.81
CA ARG A 116 19.59 5.18 0.90
C ARG A 116 19.00 4.81 -0.47
N LEU A 117 17.88 4.09 -0.49
CA LEU A 117 17.19 3.74 -1.74
C LEU A 117 16.73 4.98 -2.52
N GLN A 118 16.34 6.06 -1.81
CA GLN A 118 16.01 7.35 -2.43
C GLN A 118 17.27 8.01 -3.03
N GLN A 119 18.39 7.99 -2.33
CA GLN A 119 19.68 8.50 -2.83
C GLN A 119 20.19 7.72 -4.06
N LEU A 120 19.94 6.41 -4.10
CA LEU A 120 20.22 5.57 -5.26
C LEU A 120 19.25 5.82 -6.45
N GLY A 121 18.24 6.67 -6.26
CA GLY A 121 17.24 6.96 -7.29
C GLY A 121 16.26 5.84 -7.56
N LEU A 122 16.11 4.86 -6.65
CA LEU A 122 15.24 3.69 -6.82
C LEU A 122 13.82 3.92 -6.32
N LEU A 123 13.63 4.82 -5.36
CA LEU A 123 12.32 5.19 -4.84
C LEU A 123 12.14 6.70 -4.68
N LYS A 124 10.88 7.11 -4.57
CA LYS A 124 10.45 8.47 -4.22
C LYS A 124 9.60 8.42 -2.97
N ARG A 125 9.70 9.46 -2.13
CA ARG A 125 8.89 9.64 -0.94
C ARG A 125 8.12 10.96 -1.03
N ARG A 126 6.85 10.94 -0.60
CA ARG A 126 5.98 12.11 -0.57
C ARG A 126 5.16 12.11 0.72
N SER A 127 4.95 13.28 1.30
CA SER A 127 3.99 13.48 2.38
C SER A 127 2.80 14.26 1.83
N ILE A 128 1.59 13.81 2.16
CA ILE A 128 0.33 14.44 1.78
C ILE A 128 -0.53 14.65 3.01
N SER A 129 -1.39 15.64 2.98
CA SER A 129 -2.41 15.85 4.00
C SER A 129 -3.67 15.08 3.64
N VAL A 130 -4.22 14.30 4.57
CA VAL A 130 -5.40 13.45 4.37
C VAL A 130 -6.46 13.73 5.42
N GLY A 131 -7.72 13.56 5.03
CA GLY A 131 -8.86 13.71 5.92
C GLY A 131 -9.14 15.14 6.40
N LYS A 132 -10.22 15.29 7.17
CA LYS A 132 -10.68 16.60 7.70
C LYS A 132 -9.70 17.23 8.69
N HIS A 133 -8.95 16.40 9.41
CA HIS A 133 -7.95 16.84 10.41
C HIS A 133 -6.57 17.12 9.82
N ARG A 134 -6.41 17.03 8.49
CA ARG A 134 -5.14 17.22 7.79
C ARG A 134 -4.00 16.36 8.36
N ASP A 135 -4.32 15.11 8.67
CA ASP A 135 -3.32 14.15 9.10
C ASP A 135 -2.28 13.96 8.00
N THR A 136 -1.02 13.77 8.39
CA THR A 136 0.05 13.59 7.42
C THR A 136 0.21 12.11 7.09
N LEU A 137 0.02 11.76 5.83
CA LEU A 137 0.32 10.45 5.28
C LEU A 137 1.62 10.53 4.49
N THR A 138 2.66 9.82 4.93
CA THR A 138 3.91 9.70 4.18
C THR A 138 3.91 8.39 3.41
N VAL A 139 4.13 8.50 2.11
CA VAL A 139 4.07 7.37 1.17
C VAL A 139 5.33 7.25 0.34
N VAL A 140 5.57 6.03 -0.16
CA VAL A 140 6.67 5.72 -1.07
C VAL A 140 6.14 5.06 -2.34
N ALA A 141 6.86 5.30 -3.45
CA ALA A 141 6.64 4.66 -4.73
C ALA A 141 7.99 4.42 -5.41
N LEU A 142 8.08 3.45 -6.31
CA LEU A 142 9.29 3.27 -7.11
C LEU A 142 9.47 4.41 -8.11
N THR A 143 10.70 4.66 -8.49
CA THR A 143 11.04 5.36 -9.74
C THR A 143 10.99 4.36 -10.90
N GLU A 144 11.05 4.84 -12.15
CA GLU A 144 11.22 3.95 -13.31
C GLU A 144 12.47 3.07 -13.19
N GLN A 145 13.52 3.61 -12.59
CA GLN A 145 14.76 2.89 -12.35
C GLN A 145 14.58 1.78 -11.31
N GLY A 146 13.87 2.08 -10.21
CA GLY A 146 13.50 1.08 -9.21
C GLY A 146 12.60 -0.01 -9.78
N ALA A 147 11.60 0.36 -10.58
CA ALA A 147 10.72 -0.59 -11.23
C ALA A 147 11.47 -1.47 -12.25
N GLY A 148 12.40 -0.88 -13.04
CA GLY A 148 13.26 -1.63 -13.95
C GLY A 148 14.12 -2.65 -13.22
N LEU A 149 14.60 -2.34 -12.01
CA LEU A 149 15.35 -3.30 -11.19
C LEU A 149 14.44 -4.41 -10.67
N VAL A 150 13.24 -4.07 -10.18
CA VAL A 150 12.30 -5.05 -9.63
C VAL A 150 11.76 -6.00 -10.69
N ARG A 151 11.53 -5.54 -11.94
CA ARG A 151 11.10 -6.40 -13.07
C ARG A 151 12.13 -7.46 -13.46
N GLN A 152 13.41 -7.30 -13.07
CA GLN A 152 14.47 -8.28 -13.31
C GLN A 152 14.69 -9.22 -12.12
N ASP A 153 13.91 -9.09 -11.06
CA ASP A 153 14.02 -9.94 -9.87
C ASP A 153 13.35 -11.30 -10.11
N GLU A 154 14.17 -12.35 -10.21
CA GLU A 154 13.72 -13.75 -10.42
C GLU A 154 12.76 -14.28 -9.35
N GLN A 155 12.63 -13.58 -8.24
CA GLN A 155 11.67 -13.97 -7.17
C GLN A 155 10.25 -13.44 -7.41
N LEU A 156 10.06 -12.59 -8.43
CA LEU A 156 8.72 -12.20 -8.86
C LEU A 156 8.24 -13.09 -9.99
N PRO A 157 6.96 -13.47 -10.02
CA PRO A 157 6.35 -14.09 -11.19
C PRO A 157 6.52 -13.20 -12.43
N GLU A 158 6.72 -13.80 -13.59
CA GLU A 158 6.90 -13.06 -14.86
C GLU A 158 5.69 -12.18 -15.20
N ASP A 159 4.50 -12.61 -14.80
CA ASP A 159 3.24 -11.92 -15.02
C ASP A 159 2.86 -10.94 -13.89
N GLN A 160 3.73 -10.76 -12.87
CA GLN A 160 3.50 -9.76 -11.82
C GLN A 160 3.75 -8.36 -12.35
N ALA A 161 2.71 -7.54 -12.38
CA ALA A 161 2.86 -6.13 -12.71
C ALA A 161 3.72 -5.39 -11.69
N VAL A 162 4.58 -4.50 -12.18
CA VAL A 162 5.44 -3.64 -11.37
C VAL A 162 5.21 -2.18 -11.74
N TYR A 163 4.84 -1.39 -10.76
CA TYR A 163 4.44 0.00 -10.93
C TYR A 163 5.56 0.97 -10.57
N ALA A 164 5.56 2.13 -11.21
CA ALA A 164 6.44 3.25 -10.91
C ALA A 164 5.68 4.56 -10.83
N GLY A 165 6.20 5.49 -10.05
CA GLY A 165 5.61 6.82 -9.87
C GLY A 165 4.44 6.84 -8.88
N PHE A 166 4.05 8.06 -8.51
CA PHE A 166 2.87 8.27 -7.68
C PHE A 166 1.61 8.38 -8.54
N VAL A 167 0.52 7.92 -7.99
CA VAL A 167 -0.83 8.17 -8.51
C VAL A 167 -1.25 9.62 -8.25
N LYS A 168 -2.39 10.02 -8.80
CA LYS A 168 -2.98 11.33 -8.50
C LYS A 168 -3.16 11.51 -6.98
N PRO A 169 -2.97 12.72 -6.44
CA PRO A 169 -3.04 12.93 -4.98
C PRO A 169 -4.33 12.43 -4.33
N ALA A 170 -5.47 12.54 -5.03
CA ALA A 170 -6.76 12.06 -4.53
C ALA A 170 -6.85 10.52 -4.42
N GLU A 171 -6.07 9.78 -5.20
CA GLU A 171 -6.06 8.31 -5.20
C GLU A 171 -5.08 7.74 -4.16
N VAL A 172 -4.09 8.54 -3.72
CA VAL A 172 -3.02 8.07 -2.83
C VAL A 172 -3.52 7.43 -1.53
N PRO A 173 -4.52 7.99 -0.81
CA PRO A 173 -5.01 7.36 0.41
C PRO A 173 -5.64 5.98 0.15
N HIS A 174 -6.40 5.85 -0.92
CA HIS A 174 -6.99 4.58 -1.32
C HIS A 174 -5.90 3.54 -1.66
N ASP A 175 -4.97 3.89 -2.55
CA ASP A 175 -3.89 2.99 -2.97
C ASP A 175 -2.98 2.56 -1.80
N ALA A 176 -2.69 3.49 -0.87
CA ALA A 176 -1.94 3.14 0.34
C ALA A 176 -2.70 2.13 1.21
N ALA A 177 -4.02 2.27 1.31
CA ALA A 177 -4.87 1.38 2.07
C ALA A 177 -4.96 -0.04 1.48
N ILE A 178 -4.82 -0.19 0.14
CA ILE A 178 -4.77 -1.49 -0.53
C ILE A 178 -3.63 -2.38 0.01
N TYR A 179 -2.46 -1.80 0.29
CA TYR A 179 -1.36 -2.58 0.87
C TYR A 179 -1.68 -3.10 2.27
N ALA A 180 -2.31 -2.29 3.14
CA ALA A 180 -2.72 -2.74 4.46
C ALA A 180 -3.78 -3.86 4.39
N MET A 181 -4.75 -3.75 3.46
CA MET A 181 -5.73 -4.80 3.16
C MET A 181 -5.04 -6.09 2.69
N TYR A 182 -4.10 -5.99 1.75
CA TYR A 182 -3.28 -7.11 1.31
C TYR A 182 -2.59 -7.80 2.48
N ARG A 183 -1.93 -7.07 3.36
CA ARG A 183 -1.20 -7.65 4.49
C ARG A 183 -2.10 -8.38 5.48
N ALA A 184 -3.32 -7.86 5.68
CA ALA A 184 -4.31 -8.53 6.53
C ALA A 184 -4.75 -9.88 5.95
N GLU A 185 -5.06 -9.94 4.64
CA GLU A 185 -5.46 -11.18 3.99
C GLU A 185 -4.28 -12.14 3.78
N ALA A 186 -3.11 -11.63 3.35
CA ALA A 186 -1.91 -12.44 3.15
C ALA A 186 -1.50 -13.18 4.44
N ALA A 187 -1.62 -12.53 5.60
CA ALA A 187 -1.36 -13.18 6.89
C ALA A 187 -2.32 -14.36 7.16
N GLN A 188 -3.58 -14.27 6.73
CA GLN A 188 -4.54 -15.38 6.85
C GLN A 188 -4.20 -16.51 5.88
N ILE A 189 -3.80 -16.18 4.65
CA ILE A 189 -3.38 -17.16 3.63
C ILE A 189 -2.12 -17.90 4.11
N GLU A 190 -1.09 -17.15 4.50
CA GLU A 190 0.18 -17.69 4.99
C GLU A 190 0.01 -18.49 6.29
N GLY A 191 -0.90 -18.05 7.19
CA GLY A 191 -1.23 -18.76 8.44
C GLY A 191 -1.88 -20.14 8.22
N ARG A 192 -2.44 -20.38 7.03
CA ARG A 192 -2.97 -21.68 6.61
C ARG A 192 -1.94 -22.53 5.86
N GLY A 193 -0.69 -22.07 5.78
CA GLY A 193 0.39 -22.76 5.05
C GLY A 193 0.39 -22.52 3.54
N ALA A 194 -0.50 -21.68 3.03
CA ALA A 194 -0.55 -21.32 1.63
C ALA A 194 0.48 -20.21 1.31
N LYS A 195 0.84 -20.06 0.04
CA LYS A 195 1.87 -19.14 -0.42
C LYS A 195 1.31 -18.16 -1.45
N VAL A 196 1.38 -16.86 -1.14
CA VAL A 196 1.02 -15.82 -2.12
C VAL A 196 1.96 -15.90 -3.31
N ARG A 197 1.37 -16.00 -4.50
CA ARG A 197 2.08 -16.07 -5.78
C ARG A 197 2.07 -14.71 -6.48
N ARG A 198 0.90 -14.12 -6.66
CA ARG A 198 0.72 -12.90 -7.43
C ARG A 198 -0.31 -11.95 -6.77
N VAL A 199 -0.13 -10.68 -7.03
CA VAL A 199 -1.04 -9.61 -6.63
C VAL A 199 -1.47 -8.86 -7.88
N VAL A 200 -2.79 -8.74 -8.11
CA VAL A 200 -3.37 -8.06 -9.27
C VAL A 200 -4.22 -6.89 -8.77
N LEU A 201 -3.85 -5.67 -9.14
CA LEU A 201 -4.60 -4.48 -8.78
C LEU A 201 -5.75 -4.24 -9.77
N ASP A 202 -6.77 -3.53 -9.34
CA ASP A 202 -7.92 -3.13 -10.15
C ASP A 202 -7.52 -2.51 -11.49
N TYR A 203 -6.45 -1.74 -11.49
CA TYR A 203 -5.90 -1.07 -12.67
C TYR A 203 -5.51 -2.05 -13.78
N GLU A 204 -4.93 -3.22 -13.44
CA GLU A 204 -4.59 -4.26 -14.43
C GLU A 204 -5.85 -4.82 -15.08
N LEU A 205 -6.81 -5.24 -14.24
CA LEU A 205 -8.08 -5.80 -14.70
C LEU A 205 -8.86 -4.79 -15.55
N LYS A 206 -8.94 -3.55 -15.08
CA LYS A 206 -9.61 -2.46 -15.82
C LYS A 206 -8.96 -2.22 -17.18
N LYS A 207 -7.64 -2.16 -17.22
CA LYS A 207 -6.89 -1.92 -18.47
C LYS A 207 -7.14 -3.01 -19.50
N ASP A 208 -7.06 -4.28 -19.11
CA ASP A 208 -7.28 -5.38 -20.04
C ASP A 208 -8.75 -5.46 -20.47
N ILE A 209 -9.68 -5.54 -19.52
CA ILE A 209 -11.10 -5.72 -19.80
C ILE A 209 -11.66 -4.57 -20.65
N TYR A 210 -11.42 -3.31 -20.26
CA TYR A 210 -11.98 -2.18 -20.98
C TYR A 210 -11.31 -1.92 -22.33
N SER A 211 -10.02 -2.23 -22.49
CA SER A 211 -9.35 -2.16 -23.79
C SER A 211 -9.95 -3.14 -24.79
N ARG A 212 -10.35 -4.32 -24.34
CA ARG A 212 -10.94 -5.38 -25.17
C ARG A 212 -12.43 -5.15 -25.42
N LEU A 213 -13.18 -4.63 -24.45
CA LEU A 213 -14.59 -4.23 -24.64
C LEU A 213 -14.70 -3.02 -25.57
N GLY A 214 -13.79 -2.05 -25.46
CA GLY A 214 -13.82 -0.83 -26.25
C GLY A 214 -13.54 -1.00 -27.73
N ARG A 215 -12.88 -2.08 -28.15
CA ARG A 215 -12.56 -2.35 -29.57
C ARG A 215 -13.77 -2.63 -30.42
N ASN A 216 -14.92 -3.02 -29.83
CA ASN A 216 -16.14 -3.43 -30.57
C ASN A 216 -17.35 -2.59 -30.17
N ARG A 217 -17.20 -1.27 -30.00
CA ARG A 217 -18.31 -0.39 -29.60
C ARG A 217 -19.46 -0.38 -30.59
N ASP A 218 -19.17 -0.66 -31.86
CA ASP A 218 -20.15 -0.62 -32.96
C ASP A 218 -20.90 -1.95 -33.20
N ALA A 219 -20.56 -3.01 -32.44
CA ALA A 219 -21.06 -4.36 -32.66
C ALA A 219 -22.47 -4.65 -32.12
N GLY A 220 -23.18 -3.63 -31.60
CA GLY A 220 -24.53 -3.78 -31.06
C GLY A 220 -24.58 -4.36 -29.63
N ALA A 221 -25.74 -4.19 -28.97
CA ALA A 221 -25.89 -4.52 -27.54
C ALA A 221 -25.73 -6.03 -27.23
N LEU A 222 -26.19 -6.90 -28.12
CA LEU A 222 -26.12 -8.34 -27.93
C LEU A 222 -24.67 -8.86 -27.98
N GLU A 223 -23.91 -8.39 -28.96
CA GLU A 223 -22.51 -8.76 -29.12
C GLU A 223 -21.68 -8.21 -27.98
N HIS A 224 -21.97 -6.98 -27.55
CA HIS A 224 -21.29 -6.41 -26.33
C HIS A 224 -21.57 -7.26 -25.09
N ALA A 225 -22.83 -7.69 -24.88
CA ALA A 225 -23.18 -8.53 -23.73
C ALA A 225 -22.49 -9.91 -23.81
N ARG A 226 -22.39 -10.50 -25.00
CA ARG A 226 -21.66 -11.76 -25.23
C ARG A 226 -20.19 -11.60 -24.88
N ARG A 227 -19.53 -10.57 -25.41
CA ARG A 227 -18.13 -10.28 -25.16
C ARG A 227 -17.83 -10.01 -23.68
N GLN A 228 -18.74 -9.31 -23.00
CA GLN A 228 -18.65 -9.06 -21.58
C GLN A 228 -18.69 -10.36 -20.78
N LYS A 229 -19.56 -11.32 -21.14
CA LYS A 229 -19.60 -12.64 -20.49
C LYS A 229 -18.33 -13.45 -20.72
N GLU A 230 -17.80 -13.43 -21.95
CA GLU A 230 -16.54 -14.11 -22.28
C GLU A 230 -15.37 -13.57 -21.46
N LEU A 231 -15.22 -12.23 -21.38
CA LEU A 231 -14.17 -11.60 -20.60
C LEU A 231 -14.33 -11.83 -19.09
N ALA A 232 -15.56 -11.80 -18.59
CA ALA A 232 -15.84 -12.10 -17.20
C ALA A 232 -15.43 -13.55 -16.84
N ALA A 233 -15.76 -14.50 -17.72
CA ALA A 233 -15.38 -15.90 -17.56
C ALA A 233 -13.86 -16.10 -17.63
N GLU A 234 -13.20 -15.49 -18.61
CA GLU A 234 -11.74 -15.55 -18.78
C GLU A 234 -10.98 -15.06 -17.55
N HIS A 235 -11.44 -13.94 -16.98
CA HIS A 235 -10.85 -13.37 -15.75
C HIS A 235 -11.46 -13.95 -14.47
N HIS A 236 -12.38 -14.91 -14.58
CA HIS A 236 -13.12 -15.46 -13.43
C HIS A 236 -13.73 -14.37 -12.54
N LEU A 237 -14.35 -13.40 -13.16
CA LEU A 237 -15.05 -12.30 -12.49
C LEU A 237 -16.56 -12.46 -12.59
N PRO A 238 -17.30 -12.16 -11.53
CA PRO A 238 -18.76 -12.21 -11.58
C PRO A 238 -19.33 -11.04 -12.38
N ILE A 239 -20.53 -11.26 -12.95
CA ILE A 239 -21.35 -10.21 -13.53
C ILE A 239 -22.47 -9.88 -12.54
N VAL A 240 -22.51 -8.64 -12.08
CA VAL A 240 -23.52 -8.13 -11.15
C VAL A 240 -24.21 -6.95 -11.81
N ASP A 241 -25.54 -6.94 -11.82
CA ASP A 241 -26.36 -5.89 -12.44
C ASP A 241 -25.94 -5.57 -13.88
N GLY A 242 -25.60 -6.61 -14.65
CA GLY A 242 -25.20 -6.49 -16.05
C GLY A 242 -23.81 -5.89 -16.28
N LYS A 243 -22.96 -5.80 -15.24
CA LYS A 243 -21.57 -5.29 -15.33
C LYS A 243 -20.60 -6.28 -14.73
N ILE A 244 -19.39 -6.35 -15.29
CA ILE A 244 -18.30 -7.13 -14.66
C ILE A 244 -17.95 -6.46 -13.34
N ALA A 245 -18.07 -7.18 -12.24
CA ALA A 245 -17.62 -6.70 -10.94
C ALA A 245 -16.09 -6.84 -10.85
N LEU A 246 -15.40 -5.74 -10.59
CA LEU A 246 -13.96 -5.68 -10.47
C LEU A 246 -13.58 -5.49 -9.00
N PRO A 247 -12.68 -6.31 -8.44
CA PRO A 247 -12.15 -6.09 -7.09
C PRO A 247 -11.12 -4.96 -7.09
N ASP A 248 -10.89 -4.34 -5.95
CA ASP A 248 -9.77 -3.42 -5.77
C ASP A 248 -8.42 -4.16 -5.79
N LEU A 249 -8.42 -5.41 -5.33
CA LEU A 249 -7.25 -6.26 -5.25
C LEU A 249 -7.64 -7.73 -5.43
N ARG A 250 -6.89 -8.46 -6.24
CA ARG A 250 -6.91 -9.92 -6.31
C ARG A 250 -5.59 -10.47 -5.78
N ILE A 251 -5.64 -11.49 -4.92
CA ILE A 251 -4.48 -12.26 -4.49
C ILE A 251 -4.60 -13.66 -5.08
N GLU A 252 -3.59 -14.07 -5.84
CA GLU A 252 -3.44 -15.43 -6.33
C GLU A 252 -2.42 -16.14 -5.46
N TYR A 253 -2.77 -17.34 -4.98
CA TYR A 253 -1.95 -18.09 -4.03
C TYR A 253 -1.99 -19.58 -4.32
N GLU A 254 -0.97 -20.27 -3.84
CA GLU A 254 -0.84 -21.73 -3.91
C GLU A 254 -1.15 -22.32 -2.54
N THR A 255 -2.06 -23.27 -2.50
CA THR A 255 -2.40 -24.00 -1.27
C THR A 255 -1.27 -24.94 -0.86
N PRO A 256 -1.28 -25.49 0.38
CA PRO A 256 -0.31 -26.50 0.77
C PRO A 256 -0.35 -27.76 -0.10
N GLU A 257 -1.50 -28.06 -0.73
CA GLU A 257 -1.72 -29.17 -1.63
C GLU A 257 -1.19 -28.92 -3.05
N GLY A 258 -0.81 -27.66 -3.35
CA GLY A 258 -0.28 -27.24 -4.65
C GLY A 258 -1.33 -26.69 -5.61
N ASP A 259 -2.58 -26.53 -5.16
CA ASP A 259 -3.64 -25.93 -5.97
C ASP A 259 -3.50 -24.42 -6.06
N LEU A 260 -3.80 -23.86 -7.23
CA LEU A 260 -3.84 -22.42 -7.44
C LEU A 260 -5.22 -21.87 -7.14
N GLU A 261 -5.30 -21.04 -6.14
CA GLU A 261 -6.50 -20.36 -5.70
C GLU A 261 -6.37 -18.84 -5.79
N ARG A 262 -7.50 -18.15 -5.63
CA ARG A 262 -7.55 -16.68 -5.62
C ARG A 262 -8.58 -16.17 -4.63
N VAL A 263 -8.36 -14.97 -4.16
CA VAL A 263 -9.33 -14.20 -3.38
C VAL A 263 -9.40 -12.77 -3.90
N ASP A 264 -10.61 -12.29 -4.08
CA ASP A 264 -10.93 -10.95 -4.52
C ASP A 264 -11.33 -10.09 -3.33
N LEU A 265 -10.67 -8.95 -3.18
CA LEU A 265 -10.81 -8.05 -2.04
C LEU A 265 -11.34 -6.69 -2.49
N GLU A 266 -12.18 -6.11 -1.66
CA GLU A 266 -12.77 -4.79 -1.86
C GLU A 266 -12.60 -3.93 -0.61
N LEU A 267 -12.19 -2.69 -0.82
CA LEU A 267 -11.98 -1.72 0.23
C LEU A 267 -13.25 -0.89 0.46
N ALA A 268 -13.95 -1.14 1.56
CA ALA A 268 -15.09 -0.33 1.98
C ALA A 268 -14.60 1.00 2.56
N THR A 269 -14.82 2.11 1.84
CA THR A 269 -14.53 3.46 2.30
C THR A 269 -15.74 4.08 2.99
N GLU A 270 -15.57 5.18 3.73
CA GLU A 270 -16.67 5.93 4.41
C GLU A 270 -17.79 6.38 3.45
N HIS A 271 -17.49 6.44 2.15
CA HIS A 271 -18.45 6.85 1.11
C HIS A 271 -19.19 5.67 0.46
N TYR A 272 -18.91 4.44 0.90
CA TYR A 272 -19.59 3.25 0.37
C TYR A 272 -21.00 3.13 0.91
N HIS A 273 -21.98 3.26 0.03
CA HIS A 273 -23.37 2.97 0.36
C HIS A 273 -23.55 1.47 0.61
N ARG A 274 -24.39 1.12 1.59
CA ARG A 274 -24.67 -0.26 1.99
C ARG A 274 -25.00 -1.18 0.80
N GLY A 275 -25.87 -0.75 -0.12
CA GLY A 275 -26.22 -1.53 -1.31
C GLY A 275 -25.03 -1.86 -2.22
N HIS A 276 -24.02 -1.00 -2.29
CA HIS A 276 -22.80 -1.28 -3.03
C HIS A 276 -21.96 -2.36 -2.33
N MET A 277 -21.81 -2.28 -1.00
CA MET A 277 -21.13 -3.31 -0.22
C MET A 277 -21.80 -4.67 -0.34
N GLU A 278 -23.13 -4.72 -0.24
CA GLU A 278 -23.91 -5.95 -0.41
C GLU A 278 -23.75 -6.54 -1.82
N SER A 279 -23.72 -5.71 -2.86
CA SER A 279 -23.48 -6.12 -4.24
C SER A 279 -22.10 -6.77 -4.39
N LYS A 280 -21.04 -6.16 -3.82
CA LYS A 280 -19.68 -6.70 -3.84
C LYS A 280 -19.55 -8.00 -3.02
N ALA A 281 -20.18 -8.06 -1.84
CA ALA A 281 -20.21 -9.27 -1.03
C ALA A 281 -20.93 -10.43 -1.75
N ARG A 282 -22.07 -10.15 -2.40
CA ARG A 282 -22.78 -11.15 -3.25
C ARG A 282 -21.97 -11.57 -4.47
N ALA A 283 -21.09 -10.71 -4.97
CA ALA A 283 -20.12 -11.04 -6.00
C ALA A 283 -19.02 -12.01 -5.51
N GLY A 284 -18.99 -12.33 -4.22
CA GLY A 284 -17.98 -13.21 -3.60
C GLY A 284 -16.71 -12.47 -3.16
N PHE A 285 -16.71 -11.13 -3.16
CA PHE A 285 -15.55 -10.37 -2.71
C PHE A 285 -15.51 -10.28 -1.19
N LYS A 286 -14.32 -10.40 -0.61
CA LYS A 286 -14.12 -10.09 0.80
C LYS A 286 -14.02 -8.58 0.98
N LEU A 287 -14.82 -8.05 1.88
CA LEU A 287 -14.87 -6.62 2.19
C LEU A 287 -13.97 -6.30 3.37
N TYR A 288 -13.12 -5.30 3.19
CA TYR A 288 -12.27 -4.74 4.24
C TYR A 288 -12.64 -3.29 4.52
N GLY A 289 -12.92 -2.97 5.79
CA GLY A 289 -13.12 -1.61 6.24
C GLY A 289 -11.87 -1.09 6.95
N PHE A 290 -11.66 0.23 6.87
CA PHE A 290 -10.60 0.89 7.60
C PHE A 290 -11.17 1.70 8.74
N VAL A 291 -10.71 1.39 9.94
CA VAL A 291 -10.87 2.27 11.08
C VAL A 291 -9.65 3.17 11.14
N SER A 292 -9.83 4.45 10.88
CA SER A 292 -8.79 5.44 11.14
C SER A 292 -8.58 5.53 12.64
N THR A 293 -7.55 4.88 13.14
CA THR A 293 -7.12 5.07 14.53
C THR A 293 -6.14 6.24 14.56
N SER A 294 -6.68 7.44 14.72
CA SER A 294 -5.86 8.63 14.94
C SER A 294 -5.30 8.63 16.36
N ARG A 295 -4.16 8.01 16.57
CA ARG A 295 -3.29 8.27 17.72
C ARG A 295 -2.25 9.32 17.34
N GLY A 296 -2.58 10.57 17.59
CA GLY A 296 -1.75 11.69 17.18
C GLY A 296 -1.91 12.00 15.68
N ARG A 297 -1.11 12.93 15.14
CA ARG A 297 -1.21 13.46 13.78
C ARG A 297 -0.84 12.47 12.65
N ARG A 298 -0.92 11.17 12.89
CA ARG A 298 -0.63 10.11 11.90
C ARG A 298 -1.85 9.24 11.71
N ALA A 299 -2.29 9.12 10.46
CA ALA A 299 -3.31 8.15 10.08
C ALA A 299 -2.69 6.73 10.12
N GLN A 300 -3.19 5.87 10.99
CA GLN A 300 -2.90 4.44 10.96
C GLN A 300 -4.14 3.71 10.46
N TRP A 301 -3.94 2.79 9.54
CA TRP A 301 -4.99 1.99 8.94
C TRP A 301 -4.95 0.57 9.51
N GLU A 302 -6.01 0.13 10.15
CA GLU A 302 -6.20 -1.27 10.51
C GLU A 302 -7.30 -1.86 9.64
N GLY A 303 -6.93 -2.79 8.77
CA GLY A 303 -7.86 -3.52 7.93
C GLY A 303 -8.67 -4.49 8.77
N ARG A 304 -10.00 -4.32 8.79
CA ARG A 304 -10.94 -5.26 9.41
C ARG A 304 -11.82 -5.86 8.33
N GLU A 305 -11.89 -7.19 8.28
CA GLU A 305 -12.84 -7.87 7.41
C GLU A 305 -14.29 -7.62 7.85
N LEU A 306 -15.13 -7.20 6.91
CA LEU A 306 -16.52 -6.81 7.14
C LEU A 306 -17.54 -7.72 6.43
N THR A 307 -17.10 -8.70 5.64
CA THR A 307 -17.96 -9.47 4.74
C THR A 307 -19.12 -10.13 5.49
N ALA A 308 -18.84 -10.80 6.60
CA ALA A 308 -19.87 -11.44 7.42
C ALA A 308 -20.85 -10.43 8.02
N SER A 309 -20.36 -9.27 8.45
CA SER A 309 -21.20 -8.21 9.02
C SER A 309 -22.15 -7.58 7.98
N VAL A 310 -21.71 -7.50 6.73
CA VAL A 310 -22.55 -6.95 5.63
C VAL A 310 -23.61 -7.95 5.18
N LEU A 311 -23.29 -9.26 5.15
CA LEU A 311 -24.22 -10.30 4.74
C LEU A 311 -25.19 -10.74 5.82
N SER A 312 -24.89 -10.46 7.10
CA SER A 312 -25.72 -10.85 8.24
C SER A 312 -26.79 -9.82 8.65
N LEU A 313 -26.88 -8.71 7.94
CA LEU A 313 -27.83 -7.62 8.16
C LEU A 313 -28.92 -7.61 7.08
#